data_f9b9721faa1779ded1dcb974b5e4ca62
#
_entry.id   f9b9721faa1779ded1dcb974b5e4ca62
#
_cell.length_a   1.000
_cell.length_b   1.000
_cell.length_c   1.000
_cell.angle_alpha   90.00
_cell.angle_beta   90.00
_cell.angle_gamma   90.00
#
_symmetry.space_group_name_H-M   'P 1'
#
loop_
_entity.id
_entity.type
_entity.pdbx_description
1 polymer ?
#
loop_
_entity_poly.entity_id
_entity_poly.type
_entity_poly.pdbx_seq_one_letter_code
_entity_poly.pdbx_strand_id
1 'polypeptide(L)' 'GSATVEAYSVMHDRDGAPEKVRASVLLADGRRAWATSTDTQLGQDMCLNEWVGKTVTLDATGDISV' A
#
# COMPACT_ATOMS: atom_id res chain seq x y z
N GLY A 1 -10.86 -1.69 -7.61
CA GLY A 1 -10.21 -1.57 -8.90
C GLY A 1 -8.69 -1.64 -8.83
N SER A 2 -8.04 -1.68 -9.97
CA SER A 2 -6.59 -1.72 -10.08
C SER A 2 -5.97 -0.34 -9.86
N ALA A 3 -4.80 -0.34 -9.23
CA ALA A 3 -4.03 0.89 -9.05
C ALA A 3 -2.54 0.54 -9.05
N THR A 4 -1.72 1.53 -9.41
CA THR A 4 -0.27 1.39 -9.43
C THR A 4 0.32 2.17 -8.28
N VAL A 5 1.20 1.54 -7.50
CA VAL A 5 1.85 2.19 -6.38
C VAL A 5 2.87 3.19 -6.89
N GLU A 6 2.73 4.45 -6.51
CA GLU A 6 3.68 5.51 -6.86
C GLU A 6 4.66 5.81 -5.71
N ALA A 7 4.18 5.76 -4.49
CA ALA A 7 4.99 5.94 -3.29
C ALA A 7 4.28 5.25 -2.14
N TYR A 8 5.02 4.86 -1.12
CA TYR A 8 4.43 4.23 0.05
C TYR A 8 5.27 4.47 1.29
N SER A 9 4.62 4.27 2.43
CA SER A 9 5.26 4.36 3.74
C SER A 9 4.69 3.26 4.61
N VAL A 10 5.55 2.61 5.38
CA VAL A 10 5.16 1.58 6.33
C VAL A 10 5.34 2.16 7.72
N MET A 11 4.25 2.29 8.46
CA MET A 11 4.30 2.75 9.84
C MET A 11 4.56 1.58 10.76
N HIS A 12 5.40 1.80 11.75
CA HIS A 12 5.79 0.77 12.72
C HIS A 12 5.23 1.10 14.09
N ASP A 13 4.92 0.07 14.85
CA ASP A 13 4.50 0.24 16.24
C ASP A 13 5.71 0.43 17.16
N ARG A 14 5.46 0.45 18.46
CA ARG A 14 6.52 0.66 19.46
C ARG A 14 7.57 -0.45 19.48
N ASP A 15 7.18 -1.65 19.06
CA ASP A 15 8.07 -2.82 19.04
C ASP A 15 8.82 -2.93 17.72
N GLY A 16 8.57 -2.00 16.79
CA GLY A 16 9.20 -1.99 15.47
C GLY A 16 8.55 -2.89 14.46
N ALA A 17 7.40 -3.48 14.77
CA ALA A 17 6.65 -4.30 13.81
C ALA A 17 5.81 -3.41 12.88
N PRO A 18 5.62 -3.83 11.61
CA PRO A 18 4.75 -3.07 10.71
C PRO A 18 3.33 -3.03 11.23
N GLU A 19 2.78 -1.82 11.38
CA GLU A 19 1.45 -1.60 11.91
C GLU A 19 0.47 -1.26 10.79
N LYS A 20 0.87 -0.37 9.89
CA LYS A 20 0.00 0.15 8.85
C LYS A 20 0.82 0.55 7.63
N VAL A 21 0.29 0.25 6.46
CA VAL A 21 0.84 0.71 5.18
C VAL A 21 -0.01 1.87 4.67
N ARG A 22 0.64 2.91 4.18
CA ARG A 22 -0.01 4.02 3.51
C ARG A 22 0.69 4.23 2.17
N ALA A 23 -0.10 4.23 1.10
CA ALA A 23 0.45 4.34 -0.24
C ALA A 23 -0.28 5.41 -1.05
N SER A 24 0.48 6.12 -1.87
CA SER A 24 -0.07 6.95 -2.93
C SER A 24 -0.14 6.10 -4.18
N VAL A 25 -1.32 5.97 -4.77
CA VAL A 25 -1.54 5.10 -5.92
C VAL A 25 -2.16 5.88 -7.07
N LEU A 26 -1.83 5.44 -8.28
CA LEU A 26 -2.41 5.96 -9.51
C LEU A 26 -3.52 5.01 -9.95
N LEU A 27 -4.74 5.53 -10.06
CA LEU A 27 -5.90 4.75 -10.47
C LEU A 27 -5.91 4.56 -11.99
N ALA A 28 -6.72 3.60 -12.45
CA ALA A 28 -6.81 3.28 -13.87
C ALA A 28 -7.31 4.44 -14.72
N ASP A 29 -8.07 5.37 -14.14
CA ASP A 29 -8.56 6.56 -14.84
C ASP A 29 -7.60 7.75 -14.81
N GLY A 30 -6.39 7.56 -14.29
CA GLY A 30 -5.37 8.59 -14.20
C GLY A 30 -5.41 9.44 -12.94
N ARG A 31 -6.36 9.22 -12.03
CA ARG A 31 -6.43 9.93 -10.76
C ARG A 31 -5.55 9.29 -9.71
N ARG A 32 -5.07 10.11 -8.79
CA ARG A 32 -4.31 9.63 -7.64
C ARG A 32 -5.21 9.48 -6.44
N ALA A 33 -4.87 8.51 -5.59
CA ALA A 33 -5.60 8.26 -4.36
C ALA A 33 -4.65 7.78 -3.28
N TRP A 34 -5.10 7.86 -2.04
CA TRP A 34 -4.42 7.24 -0.91
C TRP A 34 -5.03 5.88 -0.64
N ALA A 35 -4.18 4.89 -0.43
CA ALA A 35 -4.59 3.54 -0.08
C ALA A 35 -3.91 3.13 1.23
N THR A 36 -4.55 2.26 1.98
CA THR A 36 -4.04 1.81 3.27
C THR A 36 -4.16 0.31 3.40
N SER A 37 -3.36 -0.27 4.28
CA SER A 37 -3.49 -1.67 4.67
C SER A 37 -3.01 -1.85 6.10
N THR A 38 -3.69 -2.72 6.84
CA THR A 38 -3.24 -3.15 8.16
C THR A 38 -2.67 -4.57 8.12
N ASP A 39 -2.47 -5.12 6.94
CA ASP A 39 -1.87 -6.43 6.75
C ASP A 39 -0.37 -6.36 7.09
N THR A 40 0.02 -7.02 8.17
CA THR A 40 1.41 -6.99 8.64
C THR A 40 2.35 -7.71 7.70
N GLN A 41 1.88 -8.75 6.99
CA GLN A 41 2.71 -9.44 6.01
C GLN A 41 3.00 -8.55 4.79
N LEU A 42 2.01 -7.81 4.33
CA LEU A 42 2.19 -6.82 3.27
C LEU A 42 3.17 -5.74 3.72
N GLY A 43 3.05 -5.24 4.94
CA GLY A 43 3.96 -4.26 5.48
C GLY A 43 5.40 -4.76 5.53
N GLN A 44 5.60 -6.00 5.94
CA GLN A 44 6.93 -6.61 5.95
C GLN A 44 7.50 -6.74 4.53
N ASP A 45 6.68 -7.18 3.58
CA ASP A 45 7.11 -7.31 2.20
C ASP A 45 7.49 -5.96 1.60
N MET A 46 6.75 -4.92 1.90
CA MET A 46 7.04 -3.56 1.45
C MET A 46 8.32 -2.99 2.05
N CYS A 47 8.73 -3.47 3.23
CA CYS A 47 10.01 -3.09 3.82
C CYS A 47 11.19 -3.80 3.16
N LEU A 48 10.97 -4.99 2.60
CA LEU A 48 12.03 -5.83 2.06
C LEU A 48 12.18 -5.72 0.55
N ASN A 49 11.12 -5.32 -0.15
CA ASN A 49 11.08 -5.29 -1.61
C ASN A 49 10.58 -3.94 -2.10
N GLU A 50 10.95 -3.61 -3.35
CA GLU A 50 10.49 -2.39 -4.00
C GLU A 50 9.07 -2.58 -4.53
N TRP A 51 8.16 -1.71 -4.11
CA TRP A 51 6.75 -1.77 -4.52
C TRP A 51 6.34 -0.65 -5.45
N VAL A 52 7.17 0.36 -5.66
CA VAL A 52 6.86 1.44 -6.61
C VAL A 52 6.77 0.86 -8.02
N GLY A 53 5.68 1.15 -8.71
CA GLY A 53 5.39 0.61 -10.04
C GLY A 53 4.61 -0.69 -10.04
N LYS A 54 4.41 -1.33 -8.89
CA LYS A 54 3.60 -2.55 -8.81
C LYS A 54 2.12 -2.23 -8.83
N THR A 55 1.34 -3.11 -9.43
CA THR A 55 -0.11 -3.00 -9.45
C THR A 55 -0.71 -3.71 -8.25
N VAL A 56 -1.63 -3.04 -7.60
CA VAL A 56 -2.39 -3.60 -6.47
C VAL A 56 -3.88 -3.44 -6.75
N THR A 57 -4.70 -4.16 -6.01
CA THR A 57 -6.14 -4.03 -6.08
C THR A 57 -6.62 -3.27 -4.85
N LEU A 58 -7.52 -2.30 -5.06
CA LEU A 58 -8.17 -1.56 -3.98
C LEU A 58 -9.61 -2.00 -3.89
N ASP A 59 -10.09 -2.17 -2.65
CA ASP A 59 -11.51 -2.38 -2.42
C ASP A 59 -12.26 -1.04 -2.35
N ALA A 60 -13.56 -1.08 -2.08
CA ALA A 60 -14.39 0.12 -2.04
C ALA A 60 -14.03 1.07 -0.90
N THR A 61 -13.30 0.61 0.11
CA THR A 61 -12.87 1.42 1.25
C THR A 61 -11.47 1.99 1.10
N GLY A 62 -10.75 1.62 0.02
CA GLY A 62 -9.38 2.05 -0.21
C GLY A 62 -8.34 1.14 0.42
N ASP A 63 -8.72 -0.03 0.91
CA ASP A 63 -7.77 -1.00 1.43
C ASP A 63 -7.07 -1.73 0.30
N ILE A 64 -5.77 -1.95 0.48
CA ILE A 64 -4.93 -2.64 -0.50
C ILE A 64 -5.15 -4.15 -0.37
N SER A 65 -5.36 -4.78 -1.51
CA SER A 65 -5.43 -6.23 -1.64
C SER A 65 -4.37 -6.71 -2.64
N VAL A 66 -3.63 -7.72 -2.29
CA VAL A 66 -2.59 -8.27 -3.15
C VAL A 66 -2.81 -9.74 -3.45
#